data_d2c930b318cd9b6e787bbc269b4eded2
#
_entry.id   d2c930b318cd9b6e787bbc269b4eded2
#
_cell.length_a   1.000
_cell.length_b   1.000
_cell.length_c   1.000
_cell.angle_alpha   90.00
_cell.angle_beta   90.00
_cell.angle_gamma   90.00
#
_symmetry.space_group_name_H-M   'P 1'
#
loop_
_entity.id
_entity.type
_entity.pdbx_description
1 polymer ?
#
loop_
_entity_poly.entity_id
_entity_poly.type
_entity_poly.pdbx_seq_one_letter_code
_entity_poly.pdbx_strand_id
1 'polypeptide(L)'
;MFSNLKPLSEKRITAEVCVHHLHFTAADYAAKGNLIKCNPAIKSGNNRTALWEGLLNDQLDVIATDHAPHTWEEKDEPYEKAHAGLPLVQHSLSLMLYYYKQGKISLEKIAEKIRLMFTHNQTRATHLSISTVLFLLVSPL
;
A
#
# COMPACT_ATOMS: atom_id res chain seq x y z
N MET A 1 -14.74 9.78 -6.47
CA MET A 1 -13.66 10.37 -5.68
C MET A 1 -13.68 9.72 -4.30
N PHE A 2 -12.53 9.34 -3.77
CA PHE A 2 -12.42 8.76 -2.43
C PHE A 2 -12.75 9.82 -1.38
N SER A 3 -13.48 9.45 -0.34
CA SER A 3 -14.01 10.42 0.63
C SER A 3 -13.92 9.83 2.03
N ASN A 4 -13.51 10.65 2.99
CA ASN A 4 -13.55 10.36 4.41
C ASN A 4 -14.87 10.77 5.09
N LEU A 5 -15.84 11.30 4.32
CA LEU A 5 -17.11 11.81 4.84
C LEU A 5 -18.15 10.73 5.15
N LYS A 6 -17.89 9.49 4.72
CA LYS A 6 -18.80 8.36 4.93
C LYS A 6 -18.09 7.26 5.73
N PRO A 7 -18.78 6.62 6.67
CA PRO A 7 -18.27 5.42 7.31
C PRO A 7 -18.05 4.32 6.26
N LEU A 8 -17.11 3.42 6.51
CA LEU A 8 -16.74 2.38 5.56
C LEU A 8 -17.93 1.51 5.11
N SER A 9 -18.86 1.22 6.02
CA SER A 9 -20.05 0.43 5.73
C SER A 9 -20.98 1.03 4.65
N GLU A 10 -20.88 2.34 4.45
CA GLU A 10 -21.67 3.08 3.46
C GLU A 10 -20.91 3.38 2.17
N LYS A 11 -19.60 3.07 2.13
CA LYS A 11 -18.79 3.29 0.95
C LYS A 11 -19.03 2.20 -0.10
N ARG A 12 -19.30 2.62 -1.33
CA ARG A 12 -19.38 1.72 -2.50
C ARG A 12 -18.01 1.45 -3.10
N ILE A 13 -17.07 2.37 -2.92
CA ILE A 13 -15.71 2.31 -3.43
C ILE A 13 -14.80 2.56 -2.25
N THR A 14 -13.84 1.67 -2.04
CA THR A 14 -12.81 1.77 -1.02
C THR A 14 -11.45 1.94 -1.69
N ALA A 15 -10.52 2.55 -0.97
CA ALA A 15 -9.14 2.71 -1.41
C ALA A 15 -8.21 2.03 -0.43
N GLU A 16 -7.19 1.36 -0.97
CA GLU A 16 -6.15 0.73 -0.17
C GLU A 16 -4.77 1.32 -0.45
N VAL A 17 -3.88 1.19 0.51
CA VAL A 17 -2.47 1.55 0.37
C VAL A 17 -1.61 0.39 0.80
N CYS A 18 -0.64 0.02 -0.03
CA CYS A 18 0.28 -1.05 0.30
C CYS A 18 1.46 -0.53 1.13
N VAL A 19 1.91 -1.35 2.07
CA VAL A 19 2.94 -0.97 3.05
C VAL A 19 4.24 -0.52 2.41
N HIS A 20 4.63 -1.09 1.26
CA HIS A 20 5.84 -0.69 0.56
C HIS A 20 5.77 0.73 -0.01
N HIS A 21 4.60 1.20 -0.43
CA HIS A 21 4.40 2.58 -0.87
C HIS A 21 4.41 3.59 0.29
N LEU A 22 4.11 3.14 1.50
CA LEU A 22 4.26 3.94 2.73
C LEU A 22 5.71 3.99 3.22
N HIS A 23 6.55 3.05 2.77
CA HIS A 23 7.93 2.91 3.25
C HIS A 23 8.95 3.45 2.27
N PHE A 24 8.99 2.91 1.06
CA PHE A 24 9.99 3.23 0.06
C PHE A 24 9.69 4.52 -0.70
N THR A 25 10.75 5.07 -1.28
CA THR A 25 10.72 6.18 -2.25
C THR A 25 11.51 5.80 -3.49
N ALA A 26 11.38 6.56 -4.57
CA ALA A 26 12.17 6.33 -5.78
C ALA A 26 13.69 6.38 -5.55
N ALA A 27 14.16 7.06 -4.52
CA ALA A 27 15.59 7.08 -4.16
C ALA A 27 16.11 5.71 -3.70
N ASP A 28 15.23 4.87 -3.17
CA ASP A 28 15.60 3.53 -2.67
C ASP A 28 15.95 2.56 -3.81
N TYR A 29 15.54 2.86 -5.06
CA TYR A 29 15.94 2.05 -6.22
C TYR A 29 17.45 2.02 -6.42
N ALA A 30 18.18 3.08 -6.05
CA ALA A 30 19.63 3.13 -6.17
C ALA A 30 20.33 2.02 -5.36
N ALA A 31 19.78 1.67 -4.19
CA ALA A 31 20.35 0.66 -3.30
C ALA A 31 19.68 -0.71 -3.43
N LYS A 32 18.41 -0.76 -3.83
CA LYS A 32 17.58 -1.98 -3.80
C LYS A 32 17.23 -2.52 -5.18
N GLY A 33 17.37 -1.73 -6.24
CA GLY A 33 17.11 -2.16 -7.61
C GLY A 33 15.75 -2.84 -7.76
N ASN A 34 15.76 -3.96 -8.46
CA ASN A 34 14.56 -4.75 -8.75
C ASN A 34 13.93 -5.40 -7.51
N LEU A 35 14.62 -5.49 -6.39
CA LEU A 35 14.05 -6.05 -5.16
C LEU A 35 12.79 -5.31 -4.71
N ILE A 36 12.69 -4.01 -5.03
CA ILE A 36 11.50 -3.20 -4.75
C ILE A 36 10.68 -2.87 -6.00
N LYS A 37 10.96 -3.54 -7.12
CA LYS A 37 10.12 -3.41 -8.31
C LYS A 37 8.73 -3.94 -8.03
N CYS A 38 7.71 -3.10 -8.22
CA CYS A 38 6.29 -3.40 -8.06
C CYS A 38 5.43 -2.61 -9.04
N ASN A 39 4.17 -2.95 -9.17
CA ASN A 39 3.19 -2.23 -9.96
C ASN A 39 2.01 -1.82 -9.07
N PRO A 40 1.75 -0.50 -8.99
CA PRO A 40 2.50 0.62 -9.58
C PRO A 40 3.88 0.80 -8.93
N ALA A 41 4.82 1.36 -9.69
CA ALA A 41 6.18 1.57 -9.22
C ALA A 41 6.24 2.52 -8.02
N ILE A 42 7.24 2.35 -7.16
CA ILE A 42 7.54 3.27 -6.07
C ILE A 42 7.83 4.67 -6.64
N LYS A 43 7.20 5.68 -6.06
CA LYS A 43 7.26 7.07 -6.51
C LYS A 43 8.12 7.93 -5.58
N SER A 44 8.13 9.25 -5.81
CA SER A 44 8.89 10.22 -5.03
C SER A 44 8.46 10.29 -3.56
N GLY A 45 9.27 10.93 -2.73
CA GLY A 45 8.95 11.18 -1.32
C GLY A 45 7.65 11.95 -1.12
N ASN A 46 7.31 12.88 -2.03
CA ASN A 46 6.05 13.63 -1.96
C ASN A 46 4.83 12.71 -2.11
N ASN A 47 4.91 11.71 -3.00
CA ASN A 47 3.83 10.71 -3.13
C ASN A 47 3.67 9.90 -1.84
N ARG A 48 4.79 9.46 -1.23
CA ARG A 48 4.75 8.77 0.06
C ARG A 48 4.12 9.63 1.15
N THR A 49 4.46 10.92 1.23
CA THR A 49 3.85 11.85 2.18
C THR A 49 2.34 11.96 1.98
N ALA A 50 1.89 12.15 0.73
CA ALA A 50 0.47 12.23 0.42
C ALA A 50 -0.29 10.93 0.73
N LEU A 51 0.34 9.75 0.54
CA LEU A 51 -0.26 8.47 0.94
C LEU A 51 -0.43 8.37 2.47
N TRP A 52 0.57 8.81 3.24
CA TRP A 52 0.46 8.88 4.69
C TRP A 52 -0.66 9.83 5.15
N GLU A 53 -0.74 11.01 4.55
CA GLU A 53 -1.82 11.97 4.84
C GLU A 53 -3.20 11.36 4.51
N GLY A 54 -3.33 10.73 3.35
CA GLY A 54 -4.56 10.05 2.95
C GLY A 54 -4.97 8.93 3.89
N LEU A 55 -4.01 8.15 4.41
CA LEU A 55 -4.26 7.09 5.38
C LEU A 55 -4.72 7.64 6.73
N LEU A 56 -4.03 8.66 7.24
CA LEU A 56 -4.33 9.26 8.55
C LEU A 56 -5.65 10.03 8.56
N ASN A 57 -6.04 10.60 7.42
CA ASN A 57 -7.28 11.35 7.23
C ASN A 57 -8.46 10.50 6.73
N ASP A 58 -8.37 9.16 6.76
CA ASP A 58 -9.43 8.22 6.36
C ASP A 58 -9.89 8.33 4.88
N GLN A 59 -9.05 8.92 4.02
CA GLN A 59 -9.25 8.88 2.57
C GLN A 59 -8.86 7.52 1.99
N LEU A 60 -7.86 6.86 2.61
CA LEU A 60 -7.48 5.48 2.35
C LEU A 60 -8.03 4.60 3.46
N ASP A 61 -8.73 3.56 3.07
CA ASP A 61 -9.56 2.75 3.97
C ASP A 61 -8.81 1.56 4.56
N VAL A 62 -7.89 0.99 3.80
CA VAL A 62 -7.25 -0.29 4.11
C VAL A 62 -5.74 -0.20 3.93
N ILE A 63 -5.00 -0.83 4.86
CA ILE A 63 -3.58 -1.14 4.69
C ILE A 63 -3.48 -2.54 4.10
N ALA A 64 -2.97 -2.64 2.88
CA ALA A 64 -2.81 -3.89 2.14
C ALA A 64 -1.34 -4.30 2.04
N THR A 65 -1.09 -5.55 1.64
CA THR A 65 0.25 -6.08 1.46
C THR A 65 0.69 -6.13 0.00
N ASP A 66 -0.24 -6.38 -0.91
CA ASP A 66 0.06 -6.73 -2.30
C ASP A 66 1.16 -7.80 -2.36
N HIS A 67 0.98 -8.89 -1.57
CA HIS A 67 1.97 -9.93 -1.40
C HIS A 67 2.16 -10.72 -2.69
N ALA A 68 3.26 -10.50 -3.36
CA ALA A 68 3.66 -11.20 -4.58
C ALA A 68 5.13 -11.62 -4.47
N PRO A 69 5.41 -12.79 -3.86
CA PRO A 69 6.76 -13.28 -3.68
C PRO A 69 7.35 -13.77 -5.00
N HIS A 70 8.62 -13.47 -5.19
CA HIS A 70 9.42 -13.93 -6.32
C HIS A 70 10.75 -14.46 -5.81
N THR A 71 11.34 -15.41 -6.55
CA THR A 71 12.65 -15.92 -6.21
C THR A 71 13.75 -14.88 -6.46
N TRP A 72 14.93 -15.12 -5.91
CA TRP A 72 16.07 -14.25 -6.15
C TRP A 72 16.40 -14.17 -7.64
N GLU A 73 16.42 -15.29 -8.33
CA GLU A 73 16.70 -15.39 -9.75
C GLU A 73 15.73 -14.56 -10.59
N GLU A 74 14.44 -14.61 -10.28
CA GLU A 74 13.41 -13.79 -10.94
C GLU A 74 13.57 -12.29 -10.71
N LYS A 75 14.18 -11.91 -9.59
CA LYS A 75 14.46 -10.51 -9.26
C LYS A 75 15.82 -10.03 -9.78
N ASP A 76 16.79 -10.91 -10.00
CA ASP A 76 18.14 -10.59 -10.47
C ASP A 76 18.25 -10.53 -12.00
N GLU A 77 17.15 -10.34 -12.68
CA GLU A 77 17.07 -10.13 -14.12
C GLU A 77 17.20 -8.64 -14.50
N PRO A 78 17.51 -8.30 -15.77
CA PRO A 78 17.37 -6.92 -16.25
C PRO A 78 15.99 -6.35 -15.93
N TYR A 79 15.91 -5.04 -15.70
CA TYR A 79 14.68 -4.39 -15.21
C TYR A 79 13.42 -4.77 -16.01
N GLU A 80 13.54 -4.86 -17.33
CA GLU A 80 12.42 -5.17 -18.22
C GLU A 80 11.87 -6.59 -18.00
N LYS A 81 12.72 -7.52 -17.58
CA LYS A 81 12.39 -8.94 -17.36
C LYS A 81 12.10 -9.27 -15.90
N ALA A 82 12.73 -8.55 -14.97
CA ALA A 82 12.55 -8.80 -13.54
C ALA A 82 11.08 -8.72 -13.15
N HIS A 83 10.61 -9.69 -12.38
CA HIS A 83 9.24 -9.76 -11.91
C HIS A 83 8.89 -8.62 -10.95
N ALA A 84 7.68 -8.07 -11.05
CA ALA A 84 7.15 -7.05 -10.17
C ALA A 84 6.40 -7.71 -9.01
N GLY A 85 6.77 -7.38 -7.77
CA GLY A 85 6.15 -7.89 -6.55
C GLY A 85 7.13 -7.96 -5.38
N LEU A 86 6.60 -7.93 -4.16
CA LEU A 86 7.36 -8.01 -2.91
C LEU A 86 6.71 -9.00 -1.94
N PRO A 87 7.50 -9.77 -1.14
CA PRO A 87 7.00 -10.73 -0.16
C PRO A 87 6.64 -10.03 1.16
N LEU A 88 5.49 -9.34 1.24
CA LEU A 88 5.19 -8.37 2.31
C LEU A 88 4.24 -8.85 3.40
N VAL A 89 3.57 -9.99 3.26
CA VAL A 89 2.55 -10.43 4.24
C VAL A 89 3.09 -10.49 5.66
N GLN A 90 4.29 -11.04 5.86
CA GLN A 90 4.90 -11.15 7.19
C GLN A 90 5.50 -9.83 7.71
N HIS A 91 5.76 -8.87 6.83
CA HIS A 91 6.43 -7.62 7.17
C HIS A 91 5.46 -6.46 7.44
N SER A 92 4.22 -6.56 7.00
CA SER A 92 3.26 -5.46 7.04
C SER A 92 2.98 -4.98 8.46
N LEU A 93 2.65 -5.88 9.38
CA LEU A 93 2.40 -5.52 10.78
C LEU A 93 3.66 -4.99 11.46
N SER A 94 4.79 -5.65 11.26
CA SER A 94 6.07 -5.21 11.85
C SER A 94 6.45 -3.80 11.40
N LEU A 95 6.23 -3.48 10.13
CA LEU A 95 6.49 -2.16 9.58
C LEU A 95 5.52 -1.10 10.16
N MET A 96 4.25 -1.42 10.32
CA MET A 96 3.29 -0.51 10.95
C MET A 96 3.62 -0.27 12.42
N LEU A 97 4.05 -1.30 13.17
CA LEU A 97 4.52 -1.15 14.56
C LEU A 97 5.81 -0.32 14.67
N TYR A 98 6.70 -0.41 13.69
CA TYR A 98 7.85 0.47 13.59
C TYR A 98 7.41 1.96 13.47
N TYR A 99 6.44 2.27 12.62
CA TYR A 99 5.91 3.63 12.50
C TYR A 99 5.10 4.08 13.72
N TYR A 100 4.43 3.16 14.40
CA TYR A 100 3.81 3.45 15.70
C TYR A 100 4.85 3.91 16.74
N LYS A 101 5.97 3.20 16.86
CA LYS A 101 7.07 3.58 17.76
C LYS A 101 7.67 4.95 17.44
N GLN A 102 7.55 5.39 16.20
CA GLN A 102 7.95 6.75 15.78
C GLN A 102 6.86 7.81 15.99
N GLY A 103 5.73 7.45 16.56
CA GLY A 103 4.60 8.37 16.79
C GLY A 103 3.85 8.79 15.54
N LYS A 104 4.05 8.07 14.41
CA LYS A 104 3.45 8.44 13.12
C LYS A 104 2.02 7.96 12.93
N ILE A 105 1.65 6.87 13.59
CA ILE A 105 0.31 6.26 13.52
C ILE A 105 -0.01 5.61 14.87
N SER A 106 -1.28 5.60 15.30
CA SER A 106 -1.69 4.94 16.54
C SER A 106 -1.97 3.45 16.36
N LEU A 107 -1.94 2.68 17.46
CA LEU A 107 -2.27 1.24 17.42
C LEU A 107 -3.72 1.00 16.99
N GLU A 108 -4.64 1.86 17.44
CA GLU A 108 -6.05 1.77 17.08
C GLU A 108 -6.24 1.95 15.57
N LYS A 109 -5.55 2.94 14.98
CA LYS A 109 -5.59 3.18 13.53
C LYS A 109 -4.99 2.01 12.75
N ILE A 110 -3.89 1.43 13.22
CA ILE A 110 -3.30 0.23 12.61
C ILE A 110 -4.30 -0.93 12.65
N ALA A 111 -4.87 -1.21 13.83
CA ALA A 111 -5.84 -2.28 14.01
C ALA A 111 -7.08 -2.08 13.13
N GLU A 112 -7.60 -0.85 13.07
CA GLU A 112 -8.71 -0.49 12.19
C GLU A 112 -8.39 -0.80 10.73
N LYS A 113 -7.30 -0.24 10.21
CA LYS A 113 -6.95 -0.31 8.78
C LYS A 113 -6.52 -1.71 8.31
N ILE A 114 -5.85 -2.49 9.17
CA ILE A 114 -5.49 -3.88 8.85
C ILE A 114 -6.70 -4.82 8.97
N ARG A 115 -7.54 -4.66 10.01
CA ARG A 115 -8.73 -5.49 10.19
C ARG A 115 -9.66 -5.42 8.99
N LEU A 116 -9.80 -4.28 8.38
CA LEU A 116 -10.67 -4.07 7.23
C LEU A 116 -10.21 -4.87 6.00
N MET A 117 -8.93 -5.17 5.87
CA MET A 117 -8.42 -6.07 4.85
C MET A 117 -9.04 -7.47 4.95
N PHE A 118 -9.27 -7.98 6.18
CA PHE A 118 -9.84 -9.32 6.39
C PHE A 118 -11.36 -9.35 6.31
N THR A 119 -12.05 -8.32 6.80
CA THR A 119 -13.51 -8.32 6.86
C THR A 119 -14.16 -7.92 5.55
N HIS A 120 -13.56 -7.02 4.81
CA HIS A 120 -14.12 -6.52 3.55
C HIS A 120 -14.09 -7.56 2.44
N ASN A 121 -13.06 -8.39 2.40
CA ASN A 121 -12.95 -9.49 1.43
C ASN A 121 -13.91 -10.66 1.70
N GLN A 122 -14.42 -10.81 2.91
CA GLN A 122 -15.35 -11.91 3.24
C GLN A 122 -16.83 -11.55 3.03
N THR A 123 -17.20 -10.28 3.12
CA THR A 123 -18.61 -9.87 3.03
C THR A 123 -19.06 -9.42 1.64
N ARG A 124 -18.15 -9.32 0.68
CA ARG A 124 -18.43 -8.85 -0.69
C ARG A 124 -17.96 -9.80 -1.78
N ALA A 125 -18.25 -11.08 -1.65
CA ALA A 125 -18.06 -12.04 -2.75
C ALA A 125 -18.91 -11.71 -4.02
N THR A 126 -19.69 -10.63 -4.02
CA THR A 126 -20.54 -10.21 -5.13
C THR A 126 -20.27 -8.79 -5.65
N HIS A 127 -19.31 -8.07 -5.12
CA HIS A 127 -18.91 -6.77 -5.65
C HIS A 127 -17.45 -6.76 -6.04
N LEU A 128 -17.21 -6.41 -7.29
CA LEU A 128 -15.93 -6.20 -7.94
C LEU A 128 -14.96 -5.49 -6.98
N SER A 129 -14.07 -6.26 -6.36
CA SER A 129 -12.89 -5.72 -5.71
C SER A 129 -12.00 -5.21 -6.84
N ILE A 130 -12.19 -3.97 -7.23
CA ILE A 130 -11.19 -3.28 -7.99
C ILE A 130 -10.08 -3.00 -6.98
N SER A 131 -9.07 -3.86 -6.96
CA SER A 131 -7.74 -3.51 -6.48
C SER A 131 -7.22 -2.40 -7.37
N THR A 132 -7.87 -1.25 -7.28
CA THR A 132 -7.38 -0.04 -7.87
C THR A 132 -6.32 0.45 -6.92
N VAL A 133 -5.14 -0.13 -7.05
CA VAL A 133 -3.94 0.53 -6.57
C VAL A 133 -4.05 1.93 -7.15
N LEU A 134 -4.19 2.88 -6.28
CA LEU A 134 -4.49 4.25 -6.61
C LEU A 134 -3.43 4.80 -7.57
N PHE A 135 -3.70 4.66 -8.86
CA PHE A 135 -2.95 5.30 -9.94
C PHE A 135 -3.25 6.81 -9.99
N LEU A 136 -3.97 7.31 -8.99
CA LEU A 136 -4.29 8.71 -8.82
C LEU A 136 -3.31 9.37 -7.87
N LEU A 137 -2.11 9.57 -8.34
CA LEU A 137 -1.35 10.69 -7.82
C LEU A 137 -0.53 11.32 -8.95
N VAL A 138 -1.23 12.30 -9.51
CA VAL A 138 -0.63 13.58 -9.86
C VAL A 138 0.67 13.41 -10.65
N SER A 139 0.52 13.29 -11.96
CA SER A 139 1.51 13.91 -12.83
C SER A 139 1.38 15.41 -12.59
N PRO A 140 2.39 16.11 -12.14
CA PRO A 140 2.41 17.55 -12.31
C PRO A 140 2.45 17.81 -13.81
N LEU A 141 1.54 18.66 -14.26
CA LEU A 141 1.69 19.38 -15.52
C LEU A 141 3.03 20.11 -15.54
#